data_cc5219479cd932288552257dcbd7ab36
#
_entry.id   cc5219479cd932288552257dcbd7ab36
#
_cell.length_a   1.000
_cell.length_b   1.000
_cell.length_c   1.000
_cell.angle_alpha   90.00
_cell.angle_beta   90.00
_cell.angle_gamma   90.00
#
_symmetry.space_group_name_H-M   'P 1'
#
loop_
_entity.id
_entity.type
_entity.pdbx_description
1 polymer ?
#
loop_
_entity_poly.entity_id
_entity_poly.type
_entity_poly.pdbx_seq_one_letter_code
_entity_poly.pdbx_strand_id
1 'polypeptide(L)'
;MEQKKFIKMQGLGNDFVIFFWDGSLPSKKLIQNLSNRKIGIGCDLSMFLKSSENNLVDYEANFFNSDGSEAEVCGNALRCVGKLNFHRTKKKTCLVETKARLIDVEYVNEHKIIVNVGVAKFNWKDIPISKNIDTSNLNLNYDYLKNGFALNVGNPHLVFFVDTLDLKKFKKDSEKIKKNSLFFEGVNISIVKVNSREAISIITNERGVGITQACGTGACASVVASNKLNFVEKKSNGNNIWWAIRY
;
A
#
# COMPACT_ATOMS: atom_id res chain seq x y z
N MET A 1 -6.12 -6.92 -35.29
CA MET A 1 -6.04 -6.79 -33.80
C MET A 1 -5.70 -5.33 -33.49
N GLU A 2 -6.51 -4.69 -32.67
CA GLU A 2 -6.23 -3.33 -32.23
C GLU A 2 -5.01 -3.32 -31.30
N GLN A 3 -4.00 -2.51 -31.61
CA GLN A 3 -2.80 -2.37 -30.79
C GLN A 3 -3.11 -1.44 -29.63
N LYS A 4 -2.98 -1.93 -28.38
CA LYS A 4 -3.10 -1.11 -27.17
C LYS A 4 -1.71 -0.68 -26.69
N LYS A 5 -1.52 0.62 -26.49
CA LYS A 5 -0.29 1.17 -25.93
C LYS A 5 -0.27 1.02 -24.41
N PHE A 6 0.89 0.76 -23.85
CA PHE A 6 1.11 0.71 -22.42
C PHE A 6 2.31 1.54 -22.01
N ILE A 7 2.39 1.85 -20.73
CA ILE A 7 3.53 2.53 -20.11
C ILE A 7 4.10 1.59 -19.05
N LYS A 8 5.41 1.34 -19.08
CA LYS A 8 6.12 0.60 -18.05
C LYS A 8 6.74 1.57 -17.07
N MET A 9 6.41 1.42 -15.78
CA MET A 9 6.97 2.25 -14.70
C MET A 9 7.32 1.39 -13.48
N GLN A 10 8.05 1.97 -12.57
CA GLN A 10 8.35 1.35 -11.27
C GLN A 10 8.38 2.42 -10.16
N GLY A 11 8.10 1.97 -8.93
CA GLY A 11 8.24 2.77 -7.73
C GLY A 11 8.79 1.91 -6.60
N LEU A 12 10.02 2.17 -6.17
CA LEU A 12 10.71 1.44 -5.10
C LEU A 12 10.84 -0.08 -5.38
N GLY A 13 11.19 -0.43 -6.62
CA GLY A 13 11.36 -1.83 -7.04
C GLY A 13 10.06 -2.57 -7.36
N ASN A 14 8.91 -1.99 -7.07
CA ASN A 14 7.60 -2.53 -7.47
C ASN A 14 7.26 -2.00 -8.88
N ASP A 15 7.09 -2.87 -9.85
CA ASP A 15 6.95 -2.50 -11.26
C ASP A 15 5.54 -2.67 -11.80
N PHE A 16 5.17 -1.74 -12.68
CA PHE A 16 3.80 -1.56 -13.16
C PHE A 16 3.73 -1.55 -14.67
N VAL A 17 2.65 -2.14 -15.20
CA VAL A 17 2.18 -1.90 -16.57
C VAL A 17 0.90 -1.10 -16.50
N ILE A 18 0.89 0.08 -17.12
CA ILE A 18 -0.17 1.07 -17.04
C ILE A 18 -0.80 1.22 -18.41
N PHE A 19 -2.11 1.07 -18.48
CA PHE A 19 -2.93 1.31 -19.65
C PHE A 19 -3.85 2.51 -19.44
N PHE A 20 -3.97 3.38 -20.44
CA PHE A 20 -5.14 4.25 -20.54
C PHE A 20 -6.23 3.47 -21.24
N TRP A 21 -7.34 3.26 -20.54
CA TRP A 21 -8.32 2.25 -20.90
C TRP A 21 -9.75 2.78 -20.83
N ASP A 22 -10.47 2.75 -21.93
CA ASP A 22 -11.82 3.26 -22.09
C ASP A 22 -12.89 2.14 -22.31
N GLY A 23 -12.45 0.90 -22.32
CA GLY A 23 -13.30 -0.27 -22.49
C GLY A 23 -13.65 -1.01 -21.20
N SER A 24 -14.30 -2.16 -21.34
CA SER A 24 -14.52 -3.09 -20.22
C SER A 24 -13.18 -3.61 -19.69
N LEU A 25 -13.09 -3.81 -18.35
CA LEU A 25 -11.88 -4.32 -17.73
C LEU A 25 -11.48 -5.69 -18.29
N PRO A 26 -10.19 -5.96 -18.46
CA PRO A 26 -9.71 -7.20 -19.04
C PRO A 26 -9.99 -8.41 -18.13
N SER A 27 -10.10 -9.58 -18.74
CA SER A 27 -10.31 -10.82 -18.00
C SER A 27 -9.11 -11.16 -17.13
N LYS A 28 -9.34 -11.88 -16.03
CA LYS A 28 -8.30 -12.41 -15.15
C LYS A 28 -7.18 -13.11 -15.92
N LYS A 29 -7.53 -13.92 -16.93
CA LYS A 29 -6.58 -14.65 -17.77
C LYS A 29 -5.68 -13.72 -18.58
N LEU A 30 -6.25 -12.65 -19.13
CA LEU A 30 -5.47 -11.65 -19.88
C LEU A 30 -4.47 -10.94 -18.96
N ILE A 31 -4.90 -10.56 -17.75
CA ILE A 31 -4.02 -9.91 -16.76
C ILE A 31 -2.87 -10.84 -16.37
N GLN A 32 -3.13 -12.11 -16.10
CA GLN A 32 -2.09 -13.11 -15.82
C GLN A 32 -1.08 -13.22 -16.95
N ASN A 33 -1.57 -13.26 -18.21
CA ASN A 33 -0.70 -13.34 -19.38
C ASN A 33 0.16 -12.08 -19.55
N LEU A 34 -0.44 -10.87 -19.40
CA LEU A 34 0.27 -9.60 -19.47
C LEU A 34 1.34 -9.49 -18.38
N SER A 35 1.04 -9.93 -17.16
CA SER A 35 1.93 -9.85 -16.01
C SER A 35 3.06 -10.90 -16.03
N ASN A 36 2.94 -11.93 -16.85
CA ASN A 36 3.95 -12.99 -16.93
C ASN A 36 5.27 -12.45 -17.48
N ARG A 37 6.36 -12.60 -16.71
CA ARG A 37 7.68 -12.06 -17.07
C ARG A 37 8.41 -12.83 -18.18
N LYS A 38 7.93 -14.02 -18.56
CA LYS A 38 8.55 -14.86 -19.59
C LYS A 38 7.86 -14.72 -20.95
N ILE A 39 6.54 -14.59 -20.95
CA ILE A 39 5.74 -14.63 -22.19
C ILE A 39 4.86 -13.39 -22.39
N GLY A 40 4.77 -12.53 -21.38
CA GLY A 40 4.03 -11.26 -21.41
C GLY A 40 4.96 -10.05 -21.31
N ILE A 41 4.39 -8.91 -20.91
CA ILE A 41 5.15 -7.69 -20.62
C ILE A 41 5.92 -7.84 -19.29
N GLY A 42 5.33 -8.57 -18.34
CA GLY A 42 5.86 -8.81 -17.01
C GLY A 42 5.68 -7.60 -16.08
N CYS A 43 5.05 -7.79 -14.94
CA CYS A 43 4.94 -6.77 -13.89
C CYS A 43 4.48 -7.40 -12.57
N ASP A 44 4.66 -6.67 -11.48
CA ASP A 44 4.07 -7.03 -10.19
C ASP A 44 2.58 -6.67 -10.16
N LEU A 45 2.19 -5.56 -10.84
CA LEU A 45 0.82 -5.07 -10.87
C LEU A 45 0.51 -4.38 -12.20
N SER A 46 -0.69 -4.65 -12.74
CA SER A 46 -1.24 -3.94 -13.90
C SER A 46 -2.23 -2.89 -13.42
N MET A 47 -2.21 -1.72 -14.06
CA MET A 47 -3.11 -0.60 -13.75
C MET A 47 -3.84 -0.14 -15.01
N PHE A 48 -5.16 0.00 -14.90
CA PHE A 48 -6.04 0.49 -15.96
C PHE A 48 -6.62 1.83 -15.51
N LEU A 49 -6.20 2.89 -16.20
CA LEU A 49 -6.63 4.27 -15.95
C LEU A 49 -7.67 4.68 -16.99
N LYS A 50 -8.80 5.17 -16.53
CA LYS A 50 -9.84 5.78 -17.35
C LYS A 50 -10.00 7.25 -16.94
N SER A 51 -10.23 8.15 -17.88
CA SER A 51 -10.70 9.49 -17.55
C SER A 51 -12.07 9.39 -16.90
N SER A 52 -12.28 10.08 -15.78
CA SER A 52 -13.56 10.01 -15.09
C SER A 52 -14.64 10.80 -15.81
N GLU A 53 -15.87 10.32 -15.75
CA GLU A 53 -17.06 11.08 -16.19
C GLU A 53 -17.44 12.16 -15.16
N ASN A 54 -16.97 12.03 -13.93
CA ASN A 54 -17.11 13.03 -12.87
C ASN A 54 -16.03 14.12 -13.04
N ASN A 55 -16.44 15.34 -13.35
CA ASN A 55 -15.54 16.48 -13.57
C ASN A 55 -14.64 16.84 -12.35
N LEU A 56 -14.95 16.31 -11.16
CA LEU A 56 -14.14 16.50 -9.95
C LEU A 56 -13.01 15.46 -9.83
N VAL A 57 -13.06 14.39 -10.63
CA VAL A 57 -12.11 13.28 -10.58
C VAL A 57 -11.35 13.23 -11.89
N ASP A 58 -10.02 13.22 -11.82
CA ASP A 58 -9.20 13.20 -13.04
C ASP A 58 -9.12 11.79 -13.65
N TYR A 59 -9.04 10.75 -12.80
CA TYR A 59 -8.89 9.35 -13.24
C TYR A 59 -9.68 8.38 -12.35
N GLU A 60 -10.27 7.37 -12.99
CA GLU A 60 -10.65 6.11 -12.35
C GLU A 60 -9.49 5.11 -12.52
N ALA A 61 -9.04 4.47 -11.44
CA ALA A 61 -7.91 3.55 -11.45
C ALA A 61 -8.30 2.17 -10.93
N ASN A 62 -8.10 1.15 -11.76
CA ASN A 62 -8.29 -0.25 -11.40
C ASN A 62 -6.92 -0.95 -11.37
N PHE A 63 -6.65 -1.67 -10.29
CA PHE A 63 -5.39 -2.33 -10.02
C PHE A 63 -5.57 -3.84 -9.98
N PHE A 64 -4.64 -4.58 -10.61
CA PHE A 64 -4.67 -6.04 -10.62
C PHE A 64 -3.28 -6.60 -10.33
N ASN A 65 -3.21 -7.51 -9.38
CA ASN A 65 -2.02 -8.29 -9.09
C ASN A 65 -1.65 -9.19 -10.27
N SER A 66 -0.41 -9.69 -10.29
CA SER A 66 0.07 -10.58 -11.36
C SER A 66 -0.70 -11.90 -11.47
N ASP A 67 -1.39 -12.34 -10.41
CA ASP A 67 -2.29 -13.50 -10.40
C ASP A 67 -3.70 -13.19 -10.96
N GLY A 68 -3.95 -11.94 -11.36
CA GLY A 68 -5.20 -11.44 -11.87
C GLY A 68 -6.27 -11.16 -10.81
N SER A 69 -5.93 -11.19 -9.54
CA SER A 69 -6.80 -10.69 -8.47
C SER A 69 -6.79 -9.16 -8.44
N GLU A 70 -7.94 -8.58 -8.14
CA GLU A 70 -8.07 -7.13 -8.02
C GLU A 70 -7.47 -6.65 -6.70
N ALA A 71 -6.72 -5.55 -6.75
CA ALA A 71 -6.23 -4.84 -5.59
C ALA A 71 -7.04 -3.55 -5.37
N GLU A 72 -7.37 -3.23 -4.12
CA GLU A 72 -8.18 -2.06 -3.79
C GLU A 72 -7.45 -0.74 -4.05
N VAL A 73 -6.15 -0.71 -3.74
CA VAL A 73 -5.30 0.46 -3.90
C VAL A 73 -3.82 0.07 -3.88
N CYS A 74 -3.00 0.79 -4.63
CA CYS A 74 -1.54 0.66 -4.58
C CYS A 74 -0.88 2.05 -4.53
N GLY A 75 -0.35 2.44 -3.37
CA GLY A 75 0.31 3.74 -3.18
C GLY A 75 1.52 3.95 -4.10
N ASN A 76 2.29 2.88 -4.38
CA ASN A 76 3.43 2.94 -5.31
C ASN A 76 2.96 3.22 -6.74
N ALA A 77 1.88 2.56 -7.20
CA ALA A 77 1.30 2.78 -8.52
C ALA A 77 0.70 4.20 -8.63
N LEU A 78 0.05 4.70 -7.60
CA LEU A 78 -0.50 6.06 -7.57
C LEU A 78 0.58 7.14 -7.69
N ARG A 79 1.79 6.92 -7.19
CA ARG A 79 2.91 7.83 -7.46
C ARG A 79 3.25 7.88 -8.96
N CYS A 80 3.17 6.75 -9.65
CA CYS A 80 3.32 6.74 -11.10
C CYS A 80 2.21 7.53 -11.78
N VAL A 81 0.95 7.45 -11.31
CA VAL A 81 -0.17 8.26 -11.83
C VAL A 81 0.12 9.75 -11.68
N GLY A 82 0.55 10.21 -10.51
CA GLY A 82 0.89 11.62 -10.28
C GLY A 82 1.97 12.14 -11.23
N LYS A 83 3.01 11.33 -11.47
CA LYS A 83 4.06 11.66 -12.44
C LYS A 83 3.51 11.72 -13.87
N LEU A 84 2.74 10.73 -14.28
CA LEU A 84 2.10 10.69 -15.60
C LEU A 84 1.15 11.87 -15.81
N ASN A 85 0.32 12.19 -14.81
CA ASN A 85 -0.58 13.34 -14.86
C ASN A 85 0.18 14.62 -15.13
N PHE A 86 1.24 14.89 -14.35
CA PHE A 86 2.06 16.10 -14.55
C PHE A 86 2.68 16.16 -15.94
N HIS A 87 3.24 15.06 -16.44
CA HIS A 87 3.86 15.06 -17.78
C HIS A 87 2.84 15.29 -18.90
N ARG A 88 1.61 14.80 -18.74
CA ARG A 88 0.53 14.93 -19.76
C ARG A 88 -0.20 16.26 -19.69
N THR A 89 -0.49 16.75 -18.49
CA THR A 89 -1.42 17.90 -18.29
C THR A 89 -0.75 19.13 -17.73
N LYS A 90 0.47 19.01 -17.20
CA LYS A 90 1.21 20.02 -16.42
C LYS A 90 0.53 20.41 -15.09
N LYS A 91 -0.59 19.76 -14.72
CA LYS A 91 -1.22 19.92 -13.40
C LYS A 91 -0.40 19.15 -12.36
N LYS A 92 -0.07 19.81 -11.26
CA LYS A 92 0.68 19.20 -10.15
C LYS A 92 -0.15 18.25 -9.29
N THR A 93 -1.46 18.40 -9.28
CA THR A 93 -2.37 17.57 -8.49
C THR A 93 -3.31 16.81 -9.39
N CYS A 94 -3.73 15.63 -8.97
CA CYS A 94 -4.85 14.92 -9.55
C CYS A 94 -5.61 14.15 -8.47
N LEU A 95 -6.93 14.05 -8.65
CA LEU A 95 -7.82 13.23 -7.84
C LEU A 95 -8.07 11.92 -8.57
N VAL A 96 -7.77 10.82 -7.91
CA VAL A 96 -7.88 9.47 -8.46
C VAL A 96 -8.93 8.69 -7.67
N GLU A 97 -9.95 8.21 -8.37
CA GLU A 97 -10.92 7.27 -7.82
C GLU A 97 -10.38 5.86 -7.90
N THR A 98 -10.41 5.17 -6.77
CA THR A 98 -10.02 3.76 -6.66
C THR A 98 -11.17 2.97 -6.08
N LYS A 99 -11.12 1.65 -6.12
CA LYS A 99 -12.13 0.80 -5.48
C LYS A 99 -12.31 1.09 -3.99
N ALA A 100 -11.23 1.50 -3.31
CA ALA A 100 -11.28 1.79 -1.88
C ALA A 100 -11.84 3.19 -1.59
N ARG A 101 -11.46 4.20 -2.38
CA ARG A 101 -11.78 5.62 -2.11
C ARG A 101 -11.21 6.57 -3.15
N LEU A 102 -11.55 7.85 -3.01
CA LEU A 102 -10.88 8.97 -3.67
C LEU A 102 -9.51 9.23 -3.01
N ILE A 103 -8.49 9.47 -3.82
CA ILE A 103 -7.11 9.69 -3.37
C ILE A 103 -6.52 10.89 -4.09
N ASP A 104 -6.06 11.87 -3.32
CA ASP A 104 -5.27 12.98 -3.83
C ASP A 104 -3.83 12.56 -4.07
N VAL A 105 -3.32 12.92 -5.24
CA VAL A 105 -1.93 12.69 -5.62
C VAL A 105 -1.32 14.02 -6.05
N GLU A 106 -0.16 14.37 -5.48
CA GLU A 106 0.56 15.61 -5.77
C GLU A 106 1.96 15.33 -6.31
N TYR A 107 2.25 15.85 -7.48
CA TYR A 107 3.60 15.89 -8.04
C TYR A 107 4.37 17.10 -7.49
N VAL A 108 5.40 16.85 -6.69
CA VAL A 108 6.29 17.90 -6.18
C VAL A 108 7.45 18.12 -7.13
N ASN A 109 8.15 17.05 -7.51
CA ASN A 109 9.23 17.02 -8.49
C ASN A 109 9.48 15.59 -9.01
N GLU A 110 10.48 15.39 -9.87
CA GLU A 110 10.81 14.09 -10.50
C GLU A 110 11.09 12.96 -9.51
N HIS A 111 11.49 13.29 -8.28
CA HIS A 111 11.87 12.33 -7.22
C HIS A 111 10.88 12.29 -6.06
N LYS A 112 9.87 13.19 -6.05
CA LYS A 112 8.94 13.30 -4.94
C LYS A 112 7.51 13.46 -5.43
N ILE A 113 6.71 12.44 -5.22
CA ILE A 113 5.25 12.44 -5.42
C ILE A 113 4.59 12.09 -4.08
N ILE A 114 3.58 12.84 -3.70
CA ILE A 114 2.82 12.67 -2.48
C ILE A 114 1.52 11.96 -2.82
N VAL A 115 1.17 10.96 -2.02
CA VAL A 115 -0.11 10.25 -2.11
C VAL A 115 -0.80 10.38 -0.76
N ASN A 116 -1.98 10.97 -0.75
CA ASN A 116 -2.78 11.10 0.45
C ASN A 116 -3.51 9.79 0.75
N VAL A 117 -2.98 9.02 1.68
CA VAL A 117 -3.57 7.73 2.07
C VAL A 117 -4.77 7.88 3.03
N GLY A 118 -5.23 9.11 3.29
CA GLY A 118 -6.37 9.40 4.15
C GLY A 118 -6.05 9.30 5.64
N VAL A 119 -7.10 9.21 6.46
CA VAL A 119 -7.00 9.18 7.92
C VAL A 119 -6.91 7.73 8.39
N ALA A 120 -5.96 7.46 9.29
CA ALA A 120 -5.84 6.15 9.91
C ALA A 120 -7.04 5.87 10.84
N LYS A 121 -7.59 4.67 10.75
CA LYS A 121 -8.71 4.20 11.57
C LYS A 121 -8.22 3.14 12.54
N PHE A 122 -8.78 3.17 13.75
CA PHE A 122 -8.35 2.32 14.85
C PHE A 122 -9.48 1.45 15.44
N ASN A 123 -10.71 1.63 14.96
CA ASN A 123 -11.81 0.81 15.43
C ASN A 123 -11.68 -0.61 14.85
N TRP A 124 -11.90 -1.62 15.66
CA TRP A 124 -11.81 -3.03 15.26
C TRP A 124 -12.68 -3.40 14.05
N LYS A 125 -13.84 -2.74 13.87
CA LYS A 125 -14.71 -2.93 12.72
C LYS A 125 -14.08 -2.40 11.42
N ASP A 126 -13.35 -1.28 11.50
CA ASP A 126 -12.66 -0.70 10.34
C ASP A 126 -11.42 -1.51 9.91
N ILE A 127 -10.90 -2.39 10.81
CA ILE A 127 -9.68 -3.19 10.58
C ILE A 127 -10.04 -4.64 10.19
N PRO A 128 -11.27 -4.99 9.91
CA PRO A 128 -11.97 -6.28 9.92
C PRO A 128 -11.40 -7.31 10.92
N ILE A 129 -11.46 -6.93 12.22
CA ILE A 129 -11.13 -7.86 13.32
C ILE A 129 -12.41 -8.52 13.81
N SER A 130 -12.38 -9.83 14.08
CA SER A 130 -13.57 -10.64 14.36
C SER A 130 -14.27 -10.35 15.69
N LYS A 131 -13.67 -9.56 16.59
CA LYS A 131 -14.25 -9.23 17.91
C LYS A 131 -13.84 -7.84 18.39
N ASN A 132 -14.63 -7.26 19.26
CA ASN A 132 -14.31 -5.99 19.93
C ASN A 132 -13.12 -6.18 20.88
N ILE A 133 -12.01 -5.52 20.56
CA ILE A 133 -10.75 -5.63 21.28
C ILE A 133 -9.98 -4.31 21.16
N ASP A 134 -9.12 -4.02 22.12
CA ASP A 134 -8.17 -2.91 22.02
C ASP A 134 -7.18 -3.16 20.88
N THR A 135 -7.28 -2.37 19.83
CA THR A 135 -6.45 -2.49 18.63
C THR A 135 -5.06 -1.90 18.81
N SER A 136 -4.84 -1.09 19.84
CA SER A 136 -3.54 -0.50 20.16
C SER A 136 -2.58 -1.47 20.84
N ASN A 137 -3.13 -2.55 21.42
CA ASN A 137 -2.34 -3.57 22.11
C ASN A 137 -3.05 -4.94 22.02
N LEU A 138 -3.03 -5.54 20.85
CA LEU A 138 -3.51 -6.90 20.68
C LEU A 138 -2.57 -7.84 21.42
N ASN A 139 -3.06 -8.46 22.49
CA ASN A 139 -2.29 -9.43 23.27
C ASN A 139 -2.04 -10.72 22.48
N LEU A 140 -1.26 -10.59 21.41
CA LEU A 140 -0.76 -11.70 20.58
C LEU A 140 0.59 -12.14 21.14
N ASN A 141 0.76 -13.45 21.32
CA ASN A 141 1.96 -14.01 21.92
C ASN A 141 2.53 -15.13 21.05
N TYR A 142 3.20 -14.75 19.97
CA TYR A 142 3.98 -15.68 19.14
C TYR A 142 5.43 -15.74 19.64
N ASP A 143 6.24 -16.61 19.03
CA ASP A 143 7.63 -16.82 19.47
C ASP A 143 8.46 -15.51 19.41
N TYR A 144 8.30 -14.76 18.33
CA TYR A 144 9.02 -13.51 18.07
C TYR A 144 8.11 -12.27 18.11
N LEU A 145 6.87 -12.37 17.61
CA LEU A 145 5.92 -11.26 17.52
C LEU A 145 4.98 -11.22 18.72
N LYS A 146 5.02 -10.12 19.45
CA LYS A 146 4.19 -9.91 20.66
C LYS A 146 3.56 -8.53 20.64
N ASN A 147 2.36 -8.42 21.24
CA ASN A 147 1.69 -7.13 21.46
C ASN A 147 1.52 -6.30 20.17
N GLY A 148 0.73 -6.82 19.23
CA GLY A 148 0.52 -6.15 17.95
C GLY A 148 -0.35 -4.89 18.04
N PHE A 149 -0.04 -3.89 17.25
CA PHE A 149 -0.86 -2.69 17.04
C PHE A 149 -1.58 -2.81 15.69
N ALA A 150 -2.92 -2.83 15.71
CA ALA A 150 -3.72 -2.93 14.49
C ALA A 150 -4.32 -1.58 14.10
N LEU A 151 -4.33 -1.26 12.82
CA LEU A 151 -4.93 -0.06 12.25
C LEU A 151 -5.27 -0.26 10.77
N ASN A 152 -6.07 0.64 10.23
CA ASN A 152 -6.39 0.70 8.81
C ASN A 152 -5.96 2.06 8.24
N VAL A 153 -5.13 2.05 7.20
CA VAL A 153 -4.71 3.23 6.42
C VAL A 153 -5.19 3.15 4.97
N GLY A 154 -6.37 2.52 4.80
CA GLY A 154 -6.98 2.18 3.50
C GLY A 154 -6.98 0.70 3.21
N ASN A 155 -6.20 -0.05 3.95
CA ASN A 155 -6.19 -1.49 4.07
C ASN A 155 -5.73 -1.88 5.49
N PRO A 156 -6.05 -3.10 5.98
CA PRO A 156 -5.73 -3.50 7.33
C PRO A 156 -4.24 -3.80 7.52
N HIS A 157 -3.69 -3.30 8.62
CA HIS A 157 -2.30 -3.48 9.04
C HIS A 157 -2.19 -3.94 10.48
N LEU A 158 -1.22 -4.81 10.74
CA LEU A 158 -0.80 -5.26 12.06
C LEU A 158 0.69 -4.98 12.21
N VAL A 159 1.05 -4.12 13.15
CA VAL A 159 2.41 -3.62 13.37
C VAL A 159 2.96 -4.18 14.68
N PHE A 160 4.16 -4.75 14.64
CA PHE A 160 4.89 -5.23 15.80
C PHE A 160 6.18 -4.46 15.97
N PHE A 161 6.51 -4.10 17.20
CA PHE A 161 7.77 -3.45 17.54
C PHE A 161 8.77 -4.48 18.05
N VAL A 162 9.97 -4.45 17.50
CA VAL A 162 11.03 -5.43 17.75
C VAL A 162 12.38 -4.76 17.91
N ASP A 163 13.26 -5.34 18.71
CA ASP A 163 14.63 -4.82 18.90
C ASP A 163 15.54 -5.08 17.70
N THR A 164 15.31 -6.20 17.01
CA THR A 164 16.10 -6.63 15.85
C THR A 164 15.19 -7.14 14.74
N LEU A 165 15.47 -6.76 13.49
CA LEU A 165 14.73 -7.23 12.31
C LEU A 165 15.22 -8.63 11.90
N ASP A 166 14.59 -9.68 12.43
CA ASP A 166 14.88 -11.08 12.08
C ASP A 166 13.87 -11.61 11.05
N LEU A 167 14.30 -11.65 9.79
CA LEU A 167 13.44 -12.05 8.67
C LEU A 167 12.92 -13.49 8.78
N LYS A 168 13.75 -14.42 9.32
CA LYS A 168 13.36 -15.84 9.46
C LYS A 168 12.27 -16.01 10.51
N LYS A 169 12.45 -15.41 11.69
CA LYS A 169 11.45 -15.43 12.76
C LYS A 169 10.17 -14.71 12.35
N PHE A 170 10.30 -13.54 11.70
CA PHE A 170 9.19 -12.77 11.18
C PHE A 170 8.34 -13.59 10.20
N LYS A 171 8.97 -14.25 9.21
CA LYS A 171 8.27 -15.11 8.24
C LYS A 171 7.52 -16.24 8.94
N LYS A 172 8.15 -16.93 9.89
CA LYS A 172 7.55 -18.03 10.65
C LYS A 172 6.27 -17.60 11.41
N ASP A 173 6.35 -16.49 12.13
CA ASP A 173 5.21 -16.01 12.91
C ASP A 173 4.12 -15.38 12.04
N SER A 174 4.49 -14.71 10.94
CA SER A 174 3.53 -14.19 9.97
C SER A 174 2.64 -15.29 9.39
N GLU A 175 3.18 -16.47 9.08
CA GLU A 175 2.38 -17.60 8.59
C GLU A 175 1.39 -18.12 9.62
N LYS A 176 1.71 -18.03 10.92
CA LYS A 176 0.77 -18.36 12.01
C LYS A 176 -0.33 -17.30 12.11
N ILE A 177 0.04 -15.99 11.99
CA ILE A 177 -0.91 -14.87 12.04
C ILE A 177 -1.90 -14.94 10.89
N LYS A 178 -1.46 -15.25 9.67
CA LYS A 178 -2.34 -15.41 8.50
C LYS A 178 -3.44 -16.45 8.68
N LYS A 179 -3.23 -17.43 9.56
CA LYS A 179 -4.21 -18.48 9.91
C LYS A 179 -5.07 -18.14 11.13
N ASN A 180 -4.84 -17.00 11.75
CA ASN A 180 -5.56 -16.60 12.95
C ASN A 180 -6.93 -16.03 12.56
N SER A 181 -8.00 -16.66 13.06
CA SER A 181 -9.39 -16.28 12.82
C SER A 181 -9.75 -14.85 13.29
N LEU A 182 -8.89 -14.22 14.08
CA LEU A 182 -9.04 -12.82 14.45
C LEU A 182 -9.01 -11.91 13.21
N PHE A 183 -8.23 -12.26 12.18
CA PHE A 183 -8.06 -11.50 10.94
C PHE A 183 -8.69 -12.24 9.74
N PHE A 184 -10.01 -12.38 9.77
CA PHE A 184 -10.75 -13.24 8.83
C PHE A 184 -10.67 -12.78 7.36
N GLU A 185 -10.41 -11.50 7.09
CA GLU A 185 -10.13 -10.97 5.74
C GLU A 185 -8.62 -10.90 5.43
N GLY A 186 -7.78 -11.38 6.36
CA GLY A 186 -6.34 -11.22 6.29
C GLY A 186 -5.85 -9.82 6.61
N VAL A 187 -4.56 -9.69 6.88
CA VAL A 187 -3.93 -8.44 7.32
C VAL A 187 -2.51 -8.33 6.77
N ASN A 188 -2.07 -7.09 6.46
CA ASN A 188 -0.67 -6.81 6.18
C ASN A 188 0.09 -6.77 7.52
N ILE A 189 1.22 -7.44 7.62
CA ILE A 189 1.97 -7.57 8.87
C ILE A 189 3.30 -6.84 8.70
N SER A 190 3.62 -5.94 9.63
CA SER A 190 4.89 -5.20 9.63
C SER A 190 5.64 -5.40 10.93
N ILE A 191 6.95 -5.55 10.85
CA ILE A 191 7.86 -5.39 11.99
C ILE A 191 8.59 -4.07 11.89
N VAL A 192 8.70 -3.40 13.04
CA VAL A 192 9.29 -2.08 13.18
C VAL A 192 10.39 -2.12 14.21
N LYS A 193 11.58 -1.67 13.82
CA LYS A 193 12.66 -1.31 14.74
C LYS A 193 12.72 0.21 14.84
N VAL A 194 12.60 0.74 16.03
CA VAL A 194 12.77 2.16 16.30
C VAL A 194 14.27 2.44 16.41
N ASN A 195 14.81 3.23 15.48
CA ASN A 195 16.23 3.59 15.47
C ASN A 195 16.49 4.88 16.27
N SER A 196 15.55 5.82 16.22
CA SER A 196 15.56 7.07 16.98
C SER A 196 14.15 7.66 17.03
N ARG A 197 13.95 8.79 17.69
CA ARG A 197 12.68 9.52 17.69
C ARG A 197 12.28 10.05 16.29
N GLU A 198 13.17 10.01 15.33
CA GLU A 198 12.98 10.50 13.97
C GLU A 198 13.04 9.42 12.89
N ALA A 199 13.43 8.19 13.26
CA ALA A 199 13.72 7.15 12.29
C ALA A 199 13.28 5.76 12.76
N ILE A 200 12.64 5.00 11.84
CA ILE A 200 12.29 3.59 12.01
C ILE A 200 12.81 2.78 10.81
N SER A 201 13.11 1.52 11.06
CA SER A 201 13.33 0.52 10.01
C SER A 201 12.16 -0.46 10.00
N ILE A 202 11.70 -0.84 8.81
CA ILE A 202 10.50 -1.68 8.65
C ILE A 202 10.74 -2.84 7.69
N ILE A 203 10.04 -3.95 7.93
CA ILE A 203 9.85 -5.03 6.96
C ILE A 203 8.35 -5.36 6.96
N THR A 204 7.74 -5.46 5.77
CA THR A 204 6.32 -5.78 5.63
C THR A 204 6.11 -7.10 4.89
N ASN A 205 5.21 -7.92 5.41
CA ASN A 205 4.64 -9.11 4.77
C ASN A 205 3.22 -8.76 4.32
N GLU A 206 3.06 -8.51 3.03
CA GLU A 206 1.79 -8.05 2.47
C GLU A 206 0.78 -9.19 2.31
N ARG A 207 -0.48 -8.88 2.52
CA ARG A 207 -1.62 -9.79 2.34
C ARG A 207 -1.67 -10.28 0.88
N GLY A 208 -1.60 -11.59 0.68
CA GLY A 208 -1.66 -12.22 -0.64
C GLY A 208 -0.35 -12.18 -1.46
N VAL A 209 0.65 -11.35 -1.06
CA VAL A 209 1.90 -11.17 -1.82
C VAL A 209 3.10 -11.77 -1.10
N GLY A 210 3.20 -11.59 0.21
CA GLY A 210 4.34 -12.00 1.00
C GLY A 210 5.27 -10.81 1.33
N ILE A 211 6.55 -11.12 1.63
CA ILE A 211 7.52 -10.08 1.98
C ILE A 211 7.95 -9.33 0.72
N THR A 212 7.75 -8.01 0.74
CA THR A 212 8.07 -7.10 -0.37
C THR A 212 9.21 -6.16 0.01
N GLN A 213 9.88 -5.63 -1.01
CA GLN A 213 10.96 -4.64 -0.79
C GLN A 213 10.43 -3.30 -0.28
N ALA A 214 9.20 -2.94 -0.65
CA ALA A 214 8.60 -1.69 -0.25
C ALA A 214 7.07 -1.78 -0.24
N CYS A 215 6.47 -1.46 0.91
CA CYS A 215 5.03 -1.32 1.07
C CYS A 215 4.69 0.08 1.57
N GLY A 216 4.10 0.92 0.71
CA GLY A 216 3.77 2.31 1.06
C GLY A 216 2.78 2.42 2.22
N THR A 217 1.71 1.62 2.22
CA THR A 217 0.73 1.59 3.31
C THR A 217 1.31 0.96 4.58
N GLY A 218 2.16 -0.06 4.46
CA GLY A 218 2.88 -0.65 5.59
C GLY A 218 3.78 0.37 6.29
N ALA A 219 4.45 1.20 5.51
CA ALA A 219 5.26 2.29 6.04
C ALA A 219 4.41 3.36 6.74
N CYS A 220 3.30 3.81 6.13
CA CYS A 220 2.37 4.74 6.77
C CYS A 220 1.80 4.17 8.08
N ALA A 221 1.34 2.92 8.07
CA ALA A 221 0.81 2.25 9.24
C ALA A 221 1.85 2.15 10.37
N SER A 222 3.10 1.78 10.01
CA SER A 222 4.20 1.67 10.97
C SER A 222 4.53 3.01 11.64
N VAL A 223 4.55 4.09 10.86
CA VAL A 223 4.79 5.44 11.39
C VAL A 223 3.65 5.89 12.29
N VAL A 224 2.41 5.69 11.87
CA VAL A 224 1.22 6.05 12.67
C VAL A 224 1.20 5.28 14.00
N ALA A 225 1.45 3.98 13.98
CA ALA A 225 1.54 3.16 15.20
C ALA A 225 2.69 3.64 16.11
N SER A 226 3.88 3.88 15.54
CA SER A 226 5.04 4.38 16.29
C SER A 226 4.76 5.73 16.97
N ASN A 227 4.08 6.64 16.27
CA ASN A 227 3.72 7.94 16.82
C ASN A 227 2.63 7.83 17.90
N LYS A 228 1.60 7.00 17.69
CA LYS A 228 0.54 6.75 18.69
C LYS A 228 1.10 6.19 20.01
N LEU A 229 2.15 5.38 19.92
CA LEU A 229 2.85 4.82 21.08
C LEU A 229 3.98 5.73 21.62
N ASN A 230 4.12 6.96 21.08
CA ASN A 230 5.16 7.93 21.46
C ASN A 230 6.61 7.43 21.25
N PHE A 231 6.81 6.47 20.36
CA PHE A 231 8.17 6.00 20.01
C PHE A 231 8.89 6.96 19.07
N VAL A 232 8.14 7.66 18.21
CA VAL A 232 8.68 8.67 17.29
C VAL A 232 7.92 9.98 17.38
N GLU A 233 8.60 11.07 17.04
CA GLU A 233 8.00 12.40 17.04
C GLU A 233 7.13 12.61 15.81
N LYS A 234 6.11 13.45 15.97
CA LYS A 234 5.27 13.93 14.90
C LYS A 234 5.98 15.09 14.22
N LYS A 235 6.59 14.85 13.04
CA LYS A 235 7.07 15.96 12.20
C LYS A 235 5.88 16.58 11.49
N SER A 236 5.57 17.85 11.78
CA SER A 236 4.55 18.63 11.07
C SER A 236 5.16 19.90 10.50
N ASN A 237 5.03 20.09 9.19
CA ASN A 237 5.15 21.40 8.57
C ASN A 237 3.72 21.89 8.29
N GLY A 238 3.14 22.66 9.24
CA GLY A 238 1.75 23.09 9.16
C GLY A 238 0.74 21.99 9.51
N ASN A 239 -0.41 21.96 8.84
CA ASN A 239 -1.54 21.05 9.16
C ASN A 239 -1.35 19.61 8.63
N ASN A 240 -0.26 19.29 7.93
CA ASN A 240 -0.01 17.99 7.34
C ASN A 240 1.15 17.26 8.04
N ILE A 241 0.97 15.97 8.29
CA ILE A 241 2.01 15.09 8.85
C ILE A 241 2.78 14.49 7.68
N TRP A 242 4.08 14.79 7.57
CA TRP A 242 4.94 14.25 6.54
C TRP A 242 5.98 13.31 7.15
N TRP A 243 6.17 12.17 6.52
CA TRP A 243 7.22 11.22 6.87
C TRP A 243 8.06 10.93 5.64
N ALA A 244 9.37 11.12 5.75
CA ALA A 244 10.30 10.65 4.74
C ALA A 244 10.63 9.19 5.05
N ILE A 245 10.08 8.27 4.26
CA ILE A 245 10.45 6.86 4.34
C ILE A 245 11.65 6.66 3.44
N ARG A 246 12.78 6.27 4.01
CA ARG A 246 13.95 5.77 3.30
C ARG A 246 13.92 4.25 3.40
N TYR A 247 13.99 3.58 2.27
CA TYR A 247 14.11 2.12 2.17
C TYR A 247 15.58 1.76 2.01
#